data_4e23d14d3be958119c05290ff49b3798
#
_entry.id   4e23d14d3be958119c05290ff49b3798
#
_cell.length_a   1.000
_cell.length_b   1.000
_cell.length_c   1.000
_cell.angle_alpha   90.00
_cell.angle_beta   90.00
_cell.angle_gamma   90.00
#
_symmetry.space_group_name_H-M   'P 1'
#
loop_
_entity.id
_entity.type
_entity.pdbx_description
1 polymer ?
#
loop_
_entity_poly.entity_id
_entity_poly.type
_entity_poly.pdbx_seq_one_letter_code
_entity_poly.pdbx_strand_id
1 'polypeptide(L)'
;MRIPSFRLKIALLSGIISGGPLIAAALMFWNWTYRRDLDRIDRELRTLGVEHLDRVNGGDHWVRFENALQFVAGTERAPRFILLVQQQNRELHRSDSWPVSLPTRNLPELTEYEPPYQAKPGTPPPPPPRRNEPISERNPALPRKSPLFLTHRSGDREWRVAVMGNPYLTLVLGADLDHLKQGMTRLRNTFLTTLPVMLAFVGGGAWWVSSRALRPVSLVTRSVEGITARGLDQRIAATAHDREFMRLITVFNAMLDRLEKSFHQANRFSADAAHELRTPLTILQMDLEMALHAAEPGSETQRLCVRLIEEISRLRAIQEKLLLLSQADAGKLPLQPTRVDWSKAVREAADDARSLAPNLRILEKIPDGITALADPILLDQILQNLATNAIQYNTPSGSVDFELLQKPDHLELRVSNTGPGIPEEQKHRLFQRFHRGDPSRHRETGGTGLGLSLSREIARAHGGDLSLAPNPPGQTILVLTWPSGETG
;
A
#
# COMPACT_ATOMS: atom_id res chain seq x y z
N MET A 1 11.98 0.41 3.99
CA MET A 1 10.83 1.33 4.23
C MET A 1 9.58 0.66 3.73
N ARG A 2 8.62 0.27 4.60
CA ARG A 2 7.35 -0.33 4.14
C ARG A 2 6.49 0.78 3.51
N ILE A 3 6.17 0.63 2.25
CA ILE A 3 5.29 1.56 1.53
C ILE A 3 3.93 1.54 2.25
N PRO A 4 3.41 2.69 2.73
CA PRO A 4 2.13 2.73 3.41
C PRO A 4 1.01 2.24 2.49
N SER A 5 0.11 1.42 3.02
CA SER A 5 -1.00 0.88 2.24
C SER A 5 -1.85 2.01 1.65
N PHE A 6 -2.37 1.83 0.45
CA PHE A 6 -3.21 2.82 -0.23
C PHE A 6 -4.43 3.25 0.63
N ARG A 7 -4.95 2.34 1.44
CA ARG A 7 -6.04 2.59 2.41
C ARG A 7 -5.65 3.63 3.46
N LEU A 8 -4.42 3.52 3.99
CA LEU A 8 -3.90 4.48 4.96
C LEU A 8 -3.70 5.87 4.32
N LYS A 9 -3.25 5.92 3.06
CA LYS A 9 -3.10 7.18 2.32
C LYS A 9 -4.45 7.88 2.14
N ILE A 10 -5.51 7.15 1.76
CA ILE A 10 -6.86 7.72 1.63
C ILE A 10 -7.37 8.22 2.97
N ALA A 11 -7.24 7.44 4.05
CA ALA A 11 -7.70 7.86 5.38
C ALA A 11 -6.98 9.13 5.86
N LEU A 12 -5.65 9.23 5.68
CA LEU A 12 -4.87 10.41 6.01
C LEU A 12 -5.27 11.61 5.15
N LEU A 13 -5.42 11.43 3.84
CA LEU A 13 -5.81 12.50 2.93
C LEU A 13 -7.21 13.02 3.27
N SER A 14 -8.17 12.13 3.53
CA SER A 14 -9.51 12.51 3.97
C SER A 14 -9.49 13.24 5.31
N GLY A 15 -8.63 12.81 6.25
CA GLY A 15 -8.42 13.49 7.52
C GLY A 15 -7.88 14.93 7.33
N ILE A 16 -6.93 15.14 6.43
CA ILE A 16 -6.37 16.46 6.13
C ILE A 16 -7.40 17.34 5.42
N ILE A 17 -8.07 16.83 4.38
CA ILE A 17 -9.05 17.59 3.59
C ILE A 17 -10.25 18.01 4.45
N SER A 18 -10.72 17.15 5.35
CA SER A 18 -11.86 17.46 6.23
C SER A 18 -11.42 18.18 7.51
N GLY A 19 -10.26 17.85 8.06
CA GLY A 19 -9.74 18.40 9.31
C GLY A 19 -9.26 19.85 9.16
N GLY A 20 -8.61 20.19 8.07
CA GLY A 20 -8.13 21.55 7.82
C GLY A 20 -9.24 22.60 7.89
N PRO A 21 -10.33 22.48 7.12
CA PRO A 21 -11.47 23.40 7.18
C PRO A 21 -12.16 23.41 8.55
N LEU A 22 -12.27 22.27 9.23
CA LEU A 22 -12.87 22.19 10.57
C LEU A 22 -12.04 22.95 11.61
N ILE A 23 -10.73 22.82 11.60
CA ILE A 23 -9.82 23.57 12.47
C ILE A 23 -9.90 25.07 12.15
N ALA A 24 -9.88 25.45 10.85
CA ALA A 24 -10.00 26.82 10.43
C ALA A 24 -11.34 27.44 10.89
N ALA A 25 -12.45 26.72 10.72
CA ALA A 25 -13.77 27.14 11.18
C ALA A 25 -13.82 27.29 12.71
N ALA A 26 -13.22 26.36 13.46
CA ALA A 26 -13.14 26.45 14.93
C ALA A 26 -12.35 27.68 15.39
N LEU A 27 -11.21 27.99 14.74
CA LEU A 27 -10.41 29.17 15.04
C LEU A 27 -11.13 30.49 14.67
N MET A 28 -11.82 30.50 13.51
CA MET A 28 -12.67 31.64 13.13
C MET A 28 -13.80 31.87 14.13
N PHE A 29 -14.51 30.81 14.51
CA PHE A 29 -15.59 30.89 15.47
C PHE A 29 -15.10 31.34 16.85
N TRP A 30 -13.95 30.83 17.30
CA TRP A 30 -13.29 31.27 18.52
C TRP A 30 -13.00 32.78 18.49
N ASN A 31 -12.33 33.26 17.45
CA ASN A 31 -11.98 34.66 17.33
C ASN A 31 -13.22 35.57 17.20
N TRP A 32 -14.22 35.11 16.42
CA TRP A 32 -15.49 35.84 16.28
C TRP A 32 -16.25 35.94 17.63
N THR A 33 -16.38 34.86 18.38
CA THR A 33 -17.04 34.83 19.69
C THR A 33 -16.30 35.74 20.66
N TYR A 34 -14.98 35.64 20.74
CA TYR A 34 -14.15 36.49 21.60
C TYR A 34 -14.37 37.98 21.30
N ARG A 35 -14.31 38.41 20.05
CA ARG A 35 -14.51 39.80 19.62
C ARG A 35 -15.93 40.26 19.93
N ARG A 36 -16.94 39.45 19.60
CA ARG A 36 -18.34 39.75 19.84
C ARG A 36 -18.63 39.99 21.32
N ASP A 37 -18.10 39.15 22.18
CA ASP A 37 -18.34 39.26 23.62
C ASP A 37 -17.56 40.47 24.19
N LEU A 38 -16.37 40.75 23.68
CA LEU A 38 -15.64 41.98 24.05
C LEU A 38 -16.40 43.26 23.62
N ASP A 39 -16.89 43.31 22.38
CA ASP A 39 -17.68 44.42 21.85
C ASP A 39 -18.99 44.60 22.65
N ARG A 40 -19.53 43.50 23.18
CA ARG A 40 -20.70 43.58 24.06
C ARG A 40 -20.36 44.29 25.38
N ILE A 41 -19.26 43.92 26.02
CA ILE A 41 -18.75 44.54 27.24
C ILE A 41 -18.47 46.03 27.00
N ASP A 42 -17.82 46.37 25.89
CA ASP A 42 -17.53 47.76 25.51
C ASP A 42 -18.83 48.59 25.38
N ARG A 43 -19.86 48.01 24.76
CA ARG A 43 -21.16 48.69 24.65
C ARG A 43 -21.87 48.86 26.01
N GLU A 44 -21.79 47.85 26.86
CA GLU A 44 -22.35 47.93 28.23
C GLU A 44 -21.63 49.01 29.05
N LEU A 45 -20.29 49.00 29.05
CA LEU A 45 -19.50 49.99 29.74
C LEU A 45 -19.79 51.42 29.23
N ARG A 46 -19.90 51.59 27.89
CA ARG A 46 -20.26 52.87 27.27
C ARG A 46 -21.62 53.32 27.69
N THR A 47 -22.63 52.47 27.66
CA THR A 47 -24.01 52.84 28.02
C THR A 47 -24.11 53.28 29.46
N LEU A 48 -23.53 52.45 30.37
CA LEU A 48 -23.52 52.76 31.82
C LEU A 48 -22.80 54.06 32.13
N GLY A 49 -21.62 54.25 31.51
CA GLY A 49 -20.82 55.45 31.77
C GLY A 49 -21.43 56.74 31.21
N VAL A 50 -21.96 56.70 29.98
CA VAL A 50 -22.56 57.87 29.32
C VAL A 50 -23.80 58.33 30.06
N GLU A 51 -24.65 57.42 30.53
CA GLU A 51 -25.86 57.82 31.28
C GLU A 51 -25.55 58.62 32.57
N HIS A 52 -24.42 58.29 33.23
CA HIS A 52 -24.04 58.97 34.48
C HIS A 52 -23.11 60.19 34.30
N LEU A 53 -22.39 60.30 33.13
CA LEU A 53 -21.61 61.48 32.80
C LEU A 53 -22.44 62.73 32.61
N ASP A 54 -23.71 62.61 32.18
CA ASP A 54 -24.61 63.72 31.92
C ASP A 54 -25.31 64.23 33.20
N ARG A 55 -25.20 63.48 34.30
CA ARG A 55 -25.77 63.82 35.57
C ARG A 55 -24.74 64.52 36.44
N VAL A 56 -24.84 65.81 36.64
CA VAL A 56 -23.98 66.54 37.60
C VAL A 56 -24.48 66.23 39.00
N ASN A 57 -23.78 65.35 39.67
CA ASN A 57 -24.24 64.85 41.00
C ASN A 57 -23.12 64.95 42.04
N GLY A 58 -23.49 65.23 43.30
CA GLY A 58 -22.56 65.23 44.44
C GLY A 58 -22.00 63.83 44.77
N GLY A 59 -21.01 63.76 45.70
CA GLY A 59 -20.30 62.52 46.04
C GLY A 59 -21.18 61.29 46.39
N ASP A 60 -22.34 61.48 46.99
CA ASP A 60 -23.29 60.39 47.33
C ASP A 60 -23.91 59.71 46.12
N HIS A 61 -23.86 60.34 44.92
CA HIS A 61 -24.34 59.72 43.69
C HIS A 61 -23.42 58.60 43.23
N TRP A 62 -22.15 58.79 43.31
CA TRP A 62 -21.16 57.82 42.84
C TRP A 62 -21.16 56.56 43.74
N VAL A 63 -21.33 56.71 45.04
CA VAL A 63 -21.48 55.62 45.97
C VAL A 63 -22.76 54.79 45.65
N ARG A 64 -23.88 55.51 45.38
CA ARG A 64 -25.11 54.81 44.98
C ARG A 64 -25.01 54.12 43.63
N PHE A 65 -24.32 54.73 42.70
CA PHE A 65 -24.05 54.15 41.38
C PHE A 65 -23.19 52.88 41.50
N GLU A 66 -22.09 52.95 42.28
CA GLU A 66 -21.28 51.75 42.55
C GLU A 66 -22.09 50.64 43.20
N ASN A 67 -22.87 50.94 44.22
CA ASN A 67 -23.74 49.98 44.86
C ASN A 67 -24.77 49.37 43.89
N ALA A 68 -25.31 50.15 42.98
CA ALA A 68 -26.19 49.66 41.93
C ALA A 68 -25.45 48.72 40.91
N LEU A 69 -24.22 49.08 40.53
CA LEU A 69 -23.38 48.24 39.72
C LEU A 69 -23.04 46.92 40.41
N GLN A 70 -22.69 46.97 41.69
CA GLN A 70 -22.40 45.78 42.49
C GLN A 70 -23.64 44.92 42.71
N PHE A 71 -24.82 45.51 42.87
CA PHE A 71 -26.10 44.77 42.97
C PHE A 71 -26.43 44.03 41.67
N VAL A 72 -26.23 44.67 40.51
CA VAL A 72 -26.39 44.03 39.21
C VAL A 72 -25.32 42.93 39.04
N ALA A 73 -24.10 43.19 39.50
CA ALA A 73 -22.99 42.22 39.45
C ALA A 73 -23.15 41.07 40.47
N GLY A 74 -23.98 41.22 41.51
CA GLY A 74 -24.22 40.19 42.55
C GLY A 74 -24.97 38.96 42.05
N THR A 75 -25.47 38.95 40.84
CA THR A 75 -25.92 37.72 40.18
C THR A 75 -24.71 36.94 39.69
N GLU A 76 -24.66 35.65 39.97
CA GLU A 76 -23.50 34.74 39.65
C GLU A 76 -22.95 34.84 38.21
N ARG A 77 -23.64 35.56 37.32
CA ARG A 77 -23.29 35.68 35.89
C ARG A 77 -22.87 37.09 35.45
N ALA A 78 -22.89 38.07 36.32
CA ALA A 78 -22.56 39.45 35.95
C ALA A 78 -21.06 39.75 36.22
N PRO A 79 -20.39 40.53 35.36
CA PRO A 79 -19.02 40.94 35.61
C PRO A 79 -18.93 41.84 36.82
N ARG A 80 -17.86 41.72 37.62
CA ARG A 80 -17.55 42.69 38.66
C ARG A 80 -17.16 44.01 38.02
N PHE A 81 -17.70 45.11 38.55
CA PHE A 81 -17.36 46.44 38.05
C PHE A 81 -16.45 47.17 39.03
N ILE A 82 -15.60 48.01 38.48
CA ILE A 82 -14.80 49.00 39.24
C ILE A 82 -15.06 50.38 38.69
N LEU A 83 -15.05 51.34 39.56
CA LEU A 83 -15.35 52.72 39.23
C LEU A 83 -14.27 53.66 39.77
N LEU A 84 -13.81 54.60 38.96
CA LEU A 84 -12.99 55.72 39.34
C LEU A 84 -13.57 56.99 38.72
N VAL A 85 -13.80 58.01 39.53
CA VAL A 85 -14.33 59.31 39.10
C VAL A 85 -13.39 60.41 39.51
N GLN A 86 -12.96 61.23 38.53
CA GLN A 86 -12.03 62.32 38.75
C GLN A 86 -12.61 63.63 38.22
N GLN A 87 -12.38 64.72 38.94
CA GLN A 87 -12.70 66.08 38.56
C GLN A 87 -11.38 66.87 38.58
N GLN A 88 -10.94 67.38 37.42
CA GLN A 88 -9.72 68.18 37.31
C GLN A 88 -8.50 67.51 38.01
N ASN A 89 -8.33 66.23 37.79
CA ASN A 89 -7.25 65.40 38.38
C ASN A 89 -7.37 65.10 39.90
N ARG A 90 -8.50 65.49 40.53
CA ARG A 90 -8.80 65.17 41.92
C ARG A 90 -9.76 63.99 41.96
N GLU A 91 -9.45 62.94 42.73
CA GLU A 91 -10.35 61.81 42.93
C GLU A 91 -11.62 62.26 43.69
N LEU A 92 -12.78 62.00 43.09
CA LEU A 92 -14.08 62.19 43.74
C LEU A 92 -14.60 60.91 44.35
N HIS A 93 -14.35 59.79 43.66
CA HIS A 93 -14.75 58.48 44.09
C HIS A 93 -13.86 57.39 43.47
N ARG A 94 -13.58 56.32 44.23
CA ARG A 94 -12.86 55.19 43.78
C ARG A 94 -13.43 53.94 44.48
N SER A 95 -13.70 52.87 43.71
CA SER A 95 -14.13 51.57 44.24
C SER A 95 -13.09 50.97 45.18
N ASP A 96 -13.52 50.38 46.28
CA ASP A 96 -12.64 49.64 47.22
C ASP A 96 -11.95 48.46 46.55
N SER A 97 -12.58 47.87 45.53
CA SER A 97 -12.05 46.78 44.72
C SER A 97 -11.12 47.22 43.59
N TRP A 98 -10.67 48.50 43.57
CA TRP A 98 -9.80 49.03 42.53
C TRP A 98 -8.43 48.27 42.50
N PRO A 99 -8.02 47.73 41.34
CA PRO A 99 -6.77 46.99 41.25
C PRO A 99 -5.56 47.89 41.49
N VAL A 100 -4.63 47.44 42.33
CA VAL A 100 -3.43 48.25 42.73
C VAL A 100 -2.55 48.58 41.55
N SER A 101 -2.50 47.73 40.51
CA SER A 101 -1.68 47.94 39.32
C SER A 101 -2.36 48.87 38.27
N LEU A 102 -3.64 49.21 38.44
CA LEU A 102 -4.32 50.09 37.52
C LEU A 102 -4.06 51.55 37.92
N PRO A 103 -3.42 52.35 37.07
CA PRO A 103 -3.04 53.71 37.45
C PRO A 103 -4.32 54.56 37.72
N THR A 104 -4.28 55.31 38.79
CA THR A 104 -5.29 56.34 39.09
C THR A 104 -4.87 57.71 38.63
N ARG A 105 -3.56 57.91 38.38
CA ARG A 105 -2.98 59.15 37.81
C ARG A 105 -2.37 58.85 36.45
N ASN A 106 -2.31 59.87 35.56
CA ASN A 106 -1.83 59.72 34.17
C ASN A 106 -2.70 58.76 33.36
N LEU A 107 -4.01 58.84 33.52
CA LEU A 107 -4.95 58.22 32.60
C LEU A 107 -4.72 58.77 31.16
N PRO A 108 -4.93 57.91 30.13
CA PRO A 108 -4.79 58.40 28.76
C PRO A 108 -5.64 59.62 28.53
N GLU A 109 -5.04 60.71 27.96
CA GLU A 109 -5.77 61.91 27.61
C GLU A 109 -6.78 61.61 26.49
N LEU A 110 -8.03 61.90 26.76
CA LEU A 110 -9.13 61.79 25.80
C LEU A 110 -9.08 63.01 24.88
N THR A 111 -8.56 62.82 23.67
CA THR A 111 -8.34 63.93 22.72
C THR A 111 -9.50 64.13 21.77
N GLU A 112 -10.31 63.10 21.51
CA GLU A 112 -11.41 63.19 20.55
C GLU A 112 -12.75 63.42 21.28
N TYR A 113 -13.52 64.35 20.75
CA TYR A 113 -14.87 64.66 21.22
C TYR A 113 -15.91 64.02 20.29
N GLU A 114 -16.87 63.32 20.84
CA GLU A 114 -18.07 62.95 20.09
C GLU A 114 -18.93 64.23 19.92
N PRO A 115 -19.28 64.63 18.66
CA PRO A 115 -20.16 65.75 18.49
C PRO A 115 -21.47 65.54 19.24
N PRO A 116 -21.96 66.52 20.04
CA PRO A 116 -23.28 66.42 20.67
C PRO A 116 -24.34 66.34 19.57
N TYR A 117 -25.32 65.45 19.76
CA TYR A 117 -26.31 65.08 18.74
C TYR A 117 -27.08 66.25 18.11
N GLN A 118 -26.92 67.47 18.56
CA GLN A 118 -27.51 68.70 18.01
C GLN A 118 -26.65 69.99 18.13
N ALA A 119 -25.37 69.93 18.46
CA ALA A 119 -24.54 71.11 18.55
C ALA A 119 -24.06 71.55 17.16
N LYS A 120 -24.28 72.84 16.84
CA LYS A 120 -23.67 73.43 15.64
C LYS A 120 -22.15 73.45 15.81
N PRO A 121 -21.35 73.13 14.75
CA PRO A 121 -19.92 73.21 14.81
C PRO A 121 -19.47 74.61 15.29
N GLY A 122 -18.57 74.67 16.29
CA GLY A 122 -17.99 75.91 16.79
C GLY A 122 -18.64 76.56 18.00
N THR A 123 -19.66 75.92 18.59
CA THR A 123 -20.23 76.39 19.85
C THR A 123 -19.35 75.98 21.04
N PRO A 124 -18.90 76.91 21.91
CA PRO A 124 -18.11 76.58 23.08
C PRO A 124 -18.95 75.73 24.06
N PRO A 125 -18.32 74.85 24.86
CA PRO A 125 -19.05 74.08 25.85
C PRO A 125 -19.78 74.95 26.84
N PRO A 126 -21.03 74.59 27.27
CA PRO A 126 -21.75 75.35 28.23
C PRO A 126 -21.02 75.38 29.57
N PRO A 127 -21.15 76.46 30.37
CA PRO A 127 -20.52 76.55 31.65
C PRO A 127 -21.04 75.46 32.63
N PRO A 128 -20.24 75.05 33.62
CA PRO A 128 -20.65 74.06 34.58
C PRO A 128 -21.89 74.57 35.34
N PRO A 129 -22.88 73.68 35.64
CA PRO A 129 -24.05 74.07 36.37
C PRO A 129 -23.67 74.55 37.78
N ARG A 130 -24.30 75.60 38.21
CA ARG A 130 -24.10 76.18 39.55
C ARG A 130 -24.64 75.21 40.62
N ARG A 131 -24.00 75.14 41.78
CA ARG A 131 -24.14 74.16 42.87
C ARG A 131 -25.58 74.04 43.46
N ASN A 132 -26.54 74.86 43.06
CA ASN A 132 -27.93 74.92 43.62
C ASN A 132 -29.04 74.82 42.58
N GLU A 133 -28.76 74.42 41.33
CA GLU A 133 -29.86 74.25 40.35
C GLU A 133 -30.56 72.90 40.51
N PRO A 134 -31.93 72.91 40.47
CA PRO A 134 -32.66 71.67 40.63
C PRO A 134 -32.47 70.72 39.47
N ILE A 135 -32.44 69.44 39.78
CA ILE A 135 -32.08 68.29 38.94
C ILE A 135 -32.98 68.07 37.70
N SER A 136 -33.92 68.94 37.42
CA SER A 136 -34.97 68.72 36.41
C SER A 136 -34.68 69.05 35.00
N GLU A 137 -33.51 69.66 34.67
CA GLU A 137 -33.13 69.94 33.30
C GLU A 137 -31.89 69.12 32.91
N ARG A 138 -32.13 68.01 32.21
CA ARG A 138 -31.09 67.39 31.41
C ARG A 138 -30.51 68.44 30.46
N ASN A 139 -29.23 68.81 30.67
CA ASN A 139 -28.55 69.68 29.73
C ASN A 139 -27.96 68.80 28.60
N PRO A 140 -28.63 68.72 27.43
CA PRO A 140 -28.26 67.78 26.39
C PRO A 140 -27.04 68.19 25.57
N ALA A 141 -26.30 69.22 26.02
CA ALA A 141 -25.34 69.90 25.17
C ALA A 141 -23.88 69.84 25.62
N LEU A 142 -23.55 69.02 26.65
CA LEU A 142 -22.16 68.86 27.05
C LEU A 142 -21.40 68.00 26.03
N PRO A 143 -20.31 68.53 25.42
CA PRO A 143 -19.48 67.71 24.52
C PRO A 143 -18.86 66.54 25.30
N ARG A 144 -19.05 65.38 24.78
CA ARG A 144 -18.47 64.15 25.33
C ARG A 144 -17.19 63.78 24.59
N LYS A 145 -16.21 63.26 25.32
CA LYS A 145 -15.04 62.68 24.73
C LYS A 145 -15.31 61.23 24.32
N SER A 146 -14.83 60.81 23.18
CA SER A 146 -14.98 59.44 22.71
C SER A 146 -14.42 58.47 23.74
N PRO A 147 -15.15 57.42 24.13
CA PRO A 147 -14.67 56.41 25.07
C PRO A 147 -13.42 55.69 24.54
N LEU A 148 -12.39 55.56 25.38
CA LEU A 148 -11.23 54.76 25.10
C LEU A 148 -11.31 53.44 25.87
N PHE A 149 -11.24 52.33 25.12
CA PHE A 149 -11.30 51.00 25.71
C PHE A 149 -9.91 50.36 25.79
N LEU A 150 -9.51 49.97 26.99
CA LEU A 150 -8.22 49.34 27.27
C LEU A 150 -8.43 48.01 27.98
N THR A 151 -7.59 47.02 27.68
CA THR A 151 -7.52 45.80 28.47
C THR A 151 -6.26 45.86 29.34
N HIS A 152 -6.47 45.77 30.67
CA HIS A 152 -5.40 45.79 31.66
C HIS A 152 -5.36 44.53 32.48
N ARG A 153 -4.16 43.96 32.66
CA ARG A 153 -3.95 42.79 33.51
C ARG A 153 -3.42 43.18 34.88
N SER A 154 -4.14 42.80 35.91
CA SER A 154 -3.76 43.02 37.31
C SER A 154 -3.71 41.69 38.03
N GLY A 155 -2.49 41.19 38.31
CA GLY A 155 -2.28 39.86 38.87
C GLY A 155 -2.84 38.76 37.95
N ASP A 156 -3.77 37.98 38.46
CA ASP A 156 -4.41 36.88 37.71
C ASP A 156 -5.69 37.30 36.97
N ARG A 157 -6.18 38.55 37.22
CA ARG A 157 -7.38 39.09 36.63
C ARG A 157 -7.08 40.01 35.44
N GLU A 158 -7.94 40.01 34.47
CA GLU A 158 -7.94 40.95 33.36
C GLU A 158 -9.18 41.81 33.40
N TRP A 159 -8.99 43.08 33.24
CA TRP A 159 -10.01 44.10 33.30
C TRP A 159 -10.19 44.77 31.93
N ARG A 160 -11.42 44.88 31.47
CA ARG A 160 -11.76 45.77 30.35
C ARG A 160 -12.14 47.11 30.90
N VAL A 161 -11.40 48.12 30.60
CA VAL A 161 -11.53 49.47 31.15
C VAL A 161 -11.97 50.43 30.08
N ALA A 162 -13.05 51.14 30.33
CA ALA A 162 -13.50 52.23 29.50
C ALA A 162 -13.18 53.55 30.21
N VAL A 163 -12.37 54.37 29.58
CA VAL A 163 -12.06 55.75 30.00
C VAL A 163 -12.95 56.68 29.18
N MET A 164 -13.78 57.46 29.83
CA MET A 164 -14.69 58.40 29.19
C MET A 164 -14.81 59.65 30.01
N GLY A 165 -15.27 60.74 29.43
CA GLY A 165 -15.35 61.96 30.15
C GLY A 165 -16.04 63.10 29.40
N ASN A 166 -16.28 64.15 30.14
CA ASN A 166 -16.66 65.47 29.63
C ASN A 166 -15.61 66.51 30.04
N PRO A 167 -15.74 67.81 29.71
CA PRO A 167 -14.70 68.81 30.06
C PRO A 167 -14.44 68.98 31.57
N TYR A 168 -15.30 68.47 32.41
CA TYR A 168 -15.24 68.64 33.88
C TYR A 168 -14.93 67.37 34.65
N LEU A 169 -15.29 66.20 34.08
CA LEU A 169 -15.27 64.94 34.78
C LEU A 169 -14.65 63.87 33.91
N THR A 170 -13.76 63.03 34.46
CA THR A 170 -13.26 61.78 33.87
C THR A 170 -13.84 60.62 34.66
N LEU A 171 -14.48 59.74 33.95
CA LEU A 171 -15.06 58.48 34.47
C LEU A 171 -14.28 57.31 33.90
N VAL A 172 -13.81 56.42 34.79
CA VAL A 172 -13.20 55.17 34.43
C VAL A 172 -14.04 54.05 34.97
N LEU A 173 -14.58 53.26 34.06
CA LEU A 173 -15.45 52.14 34.41
C LEU A 173 -14.78 50.86 33.89
N GLY A 174 -14.52 49.93 34.78
CA GLY A 174 -13.89 48.63 34.40
C GLY A 174 -14.81 47.47 34.71
N ALA A 175 -14.75 46.46 33.84
CA ALA A 175 -15.41 45.17 34.01
C ALA A 175 -14.41 44.04 34.04
N ASP A 176 -14.59 43.08 34.96
CA ASP A 176 -13.76 41.88 35.06
C ASP A 176 -14.05 40.92 33.88
N LEU A 177 -13.00 40.46 33.23
CA LEU A 177 -13.10 39.54 32.11
C LEU A 177 -13.09 38.06 32.54
N ASP A 178 -13.15 37.74 33.82
CA ASP A 178 -13.09 36.34 34.27
C ASP A 178 -14.21 35.46 33.70
N HIS A 179 -15.41 36.01 33.57
CA HIS A 179 -16.54 35.30 32.95
C HIS A 179 -16.30 35.03 31.47
N LEU A 180 -15.70 36.01 30.75
CA LEU A 180 -15.32 35.84 29.36
C LEU A 180 -14.27 34.71 29.24
N LYS A 181 -13.25 34.73 30.10
CA LYS A 181 -12.19 33.68 30.12
C LYS A 181 -12.76 32.31 30.42
N GLN A 182 -13.67 32.21 31.39
CA GLN A 182 -14.35 30.94 31.70
C GLN A 182 -15.16 30.43 30.51
N GLY A 183 -15.93 31.32 29.85
CA GLY A 183 -16.65 31.02 28.63
C GLY A 183 -15.74 30.49 27.51
N MET A 184 -14.61 31.21 27.27
CA MET A 184 -13.62 30.81 26.31
C MET A 184 -12.92 29.48 26.68
N THR A 185 -12.64 29.24 27.96
CA THR A 185 -12.07 27.98 28.42
C THR A 185 -13.02 26.80 28.20
N ARG A 186 -14.32 26.99 28.48
CA ARG A 186 -15.33 25.96 28.18
C ARG A 186 -15.38 25.68 26.66
N LEU A 187 -15.41 26.73 25.85
CA LEU A 187 -15.43 26.60 24.40
C LEU A 187 -14.18 25.86 23.90
N ARG A 188 -13.00 26.22 24.40
CA ARG A 188 -11.73 25.52 24.09
C ARG A 188 -11.80 24.03 24.46
N ASN A 189 -12.27 23.69 25.66
CA ASN A 189 -12.38 22.32 26.11
C ASN A 189 -13.37 21.53 25.24
N THR A 190 -14.48 22.16 24.84
CA THR A 190 -15.43 21.55 23.90
C THR A 190 -14.75 21.25 22.55
N PHE A 191 -13.99 22.17 21.99
CA PHE A 191 -13.26 21.91 20.75
C PHE A 191 -12.19 20.83 20.91
N LEU A 192 -11.46 20.82 22.02
CA LEU A 192 -10.43 19.82 22.31
C LEU A 192 -11.00 18.39 22.45
N THR A 193 -12.25 18.26 22.85
CA THR A 193 -12.93 16.95 22.96
C THR A 193 -13.65 16.57 21.67
N THR A 194 -14.38 17.47 21.04
CA THR A 194 -15.22 17.14 19.88
C THR A 194 -14.44 17.01 18.59
N LEU A 195 -13.40 17.83 18.37
CA LEU A 195 -12.61 17.82 17.13
C LEU A 195 -11.88 16.50 16.90
N PRO A 196 -11.13 15.91 17.86
CA PRO A 196 -10.50 14.62 17.71
C PRO A 196 -11.49 13.48 17.43
N VAL A 197 -12.66 13.51 18.11
CA VAL A 197 -13.73 12.52 17.89
C VAL A 197 -14.25 12.60 16.46
N MET A 198 -14.52 13.81 15.95
CA MET A 198 -14.95 14.02 14.57
C MET A 198 -13.88 13.54 13.56
N LEU A 199 -12.62 13.87 13.80
CA LEU A 199 -11.51 13.44 12.94
C LEU A 199 -11.33 11.91 12.94
N ALA A 200 -11.48 11.27 14.12
CA ALA A 200 -11.46 9.82 14.23
C ALA A 200 -12.63 9.18 13.47
N PHE A 201 -13.82 9.77 13.53
CA PHE A 201 -15.00 9.30 12.79
C PHE A 201 -14.81 9.44 11.27
N VAL A 202 -14.31 10.57 10.79
CA VAL A 202 -14.03 10.81 9.37
C VAL A 202 -12.92 9.86 8.86
N GLY A 203 -11.82 9.75 9.60
CA GLY A 203 -10.71 8.86 9.24
C GLY A 203 -11.11 7.39 9.26
N GLY A 204 -11.85 6.97 10.28
CA GLY A 204 -12.39 5.60 10.40
C GLY A 204 -13.38 5.27 9.30
N GLY A 205 -14.31 6.19 9.00
CA GLY A 205 -15.25 6.07 7.89
C GLY A 205 -14.56 5.97 6.53
N ALA A 206 -13.60 6.83 6.27
CA ALA A 206 -12.81 6.81 5.03
C ALA A 206 -12.00 5.51 4.89
N TRP A 207 -11.41 5.03 5.99
CA TRP A 207 -10.72 3.74 6.01
C TRP A 207 -11.66 2.57 5.73
N TRP A 208 -12.84 2.55 6.35
CA TRP A 208 -13.87 1.52 6.16
C TRP A 208 -14.36 1.48 4.71
N VAL A 209 -14.75 2.64 4.14
CA VAL A 209 -15.19 2.76 2.74
C VAL A 209 -14.08 2.32 1.78
N SER A 210 -12.86 2.81 1.97
CA SER A 210 -11.70 2.42 1.14
C SER A 210 -11.41 0.92 1.21
N SER A 211 -11.55 0.32 2.40
CA SER A 211 -11.33 -1.12 2.60
C SER A 211 -12.34 -1.96 1.84
N ARG A 212 -13.60 -1.50 1.80
CA ARG A 212 -14.68 -2.20 1.08
C ARG A 212 -14.59 -1.98 -0.44
N ALA A 213 -14.30 -0.75 -0.87
CA ALA A 213 -14.16 -0.41 -2.28
C ALA A 213 -12.98 -1.11 -2.97
N LEU A 214 -11.88 -1.38 -2.25
CA LEU A 214 -10.69 -2.03 -2.83
C LEU A 214 -10.69 -3.57 -2.70
N ARG A 215 -11.72 -4.16 -2.09
CA ARG A 215 -11.81 -5.62 -1.96
C ARG A 215 -11.85 -6.36 -3.30
N PRO A 216 -12.62 -5.91 -4.32
CA PRO A 216 -12.66 -6.55 -5.63
C PRO A 216 -11.29 -6.58 -6.33
N VAL A 217 -10.49 -5.50 -6.19
CA VAL A 217 -9.13 -5.45 -6.77
C VAL A 217 -8.25 -6.54 -6.20
N SER A 218 -8.29 -6.77 -4.88
CA SER A 218 -7.48 -7.81 -4.24
C SER A 218 -7.91 -9.23 -4.65
N LEU A 219 -9.18 -9.44 -4.97
CA LEU A 219 -9.67 -10.71 -5.51
C LEU A 219 -9.14 -10.95 -6.92
N VAL A 220 -9.25 -9.96 -7.81
CA VAL A 220 -8.69 -10.04 -9.17
C VAL A 220 -7.20 -10.32 -9.13
N THR A 221 -6.43 -9.59 -8.29
CA THR A 221 -4.98 -9.80 -8.17
C THR A 221 -4.63 -11.23 -7.78
N ARG A 222 -5.30 -11.78 -6.76
CA ARG A 222 -5.06 -13.17 -6.32
C ARG A 222 -5.42 -14.20 -7.38
N SER A 223 -6.53 -14.00 -8.10
CA SER A 223 -6.92 -14.88 -9.20
C SER A 223 -5.88 -14.87 -10.32
N VAL A 224 -5.34 -13.68 -10.65
CA VAL A 224 -4.30 -13.54 -11.67
C VAL A 224 -2.98 -14.18 -11.26
N GLU A 225 -2.57 -14.02 -9.99
CA GLU A 225 -1.33 -14.65 -9.46
C GLU A 225 -1.39 -16.18 -9.51
N GLY A 226 -2.57 -16.78 -9.46
CA GLY A 226 -2.79 -18.22 -9.57
C GLY A 226 -2.83 -18.76 -11.01
N ILE A 227 -2.93 -17.89 -12.03
CA ILE A 227 -3.03 -18.32 -13.42
C ILE A 227 -1.63 -18.70 -13.95
N THR A 228 -1.48 -19.96 -14.28
CA THR A 228 -0.27 -20.51 -14.94
C THR A 228 -0.59 -20.86 -16.40
N ALA A 229 0.43 -21.24 -17.17
CA ALA A 229 0.23 -21.71 -18.55
C ALA A 229 -0.74 -22.92 -18.65
N ARG A 230 -0.84 -23.72 -17.58
CA ARG A 230 -1.77 -24.86 -17.50
C ARG A 230 -3.17 -24.50 -16.97
N GLY A 231 -3.36 -23.30 -16.48
CA GLY A 231 -4.64 -22.80 -15.92
C GLY A 231 -5.22 -21.63 -16.72
N LEU A 232 -4.90 -21.52 -18.00
CA LEU A 232 -5.42 -20.45 -18.88
C LEU A 232 -6.94 -20.59 -19.15
N ASP A 233 -7.54 -21.74 -18.88
CA ASP A 233 -8.96 -22.00 -18.91
C ASP A 233 -9.73 -21.38 -17.73
N GLN A 234 -9.04 -21.02 -16.67
CA GLN A 234 -9.66 -20.37 -15.51
C GLN A 234 -10.15 -18.98 -15.85
N ARG A 235 -11.32 -18.63 -15.34
CA ARG A 235 -11.91 -17.30 -15.51
C ARG A 235 -12.13 -16.65 -14.16
N ILE A 236 -11.95 -15.34 -14.12
CA ILE A 236 -12.25 -14.55 -12.95
C ILE A 236 -13.77 -14.47 -12.83
N ALA A 237 -14.31 -14.92 -11.68
CA ALA A 237 -15.74 -14.87 -11.43
C ALA A 237 -16.24 -13.42 -11.36
N ALA A 238 -17.34 -13.14 -12.06
CA ALA A 238 -17.99 -11.84 -12.11
C ALA A 238 -18.86 -11.60 -10.86
N THR A 239 -18.23 -11.56 -9.67
CA THR A 239 -18.90 -11.35 -8.38
C THR A 239 -19.01 -9.87 -7.97
N ALA A 240 -18.41 -8.97 -8.74
CA ALA A 240 -18.45 -7.54 -8.46
C ALA A 240 -19.81 -6.94 -8.89
N HIS A 241 -20.39 -6.10 -8.02
CA HIS A 241 -21.66 -5.40 -8.30
C HIS A 241 -21.43 -4.05 -8.99
N ASP A 242 -20.20 -3.53 -8.97
CA ASP A 242 -19.85 -2.23 -9.54
C ASP A 242 -19.49 -2.36 -11.03
N ARG A 243 -20.00 -1.45 -11.86
CA ARG A 243 -19.83 -1.45 -13.32
C ARG A 243 -18.36 -1.39 -13.76
N GLU A 244 -17.55 -0.63 -13.05
CA GLU A 244 -16.13 -0.44 -13.32
C GLU A 244 -15.35 -1.74 -13.13
N PHE A 245 -15.63 -2.46 -12.05
CA PHE A 245 -15.00 -3.76 -11.78
C PHE A 245 -15.50 -4.86 -12.71
N MET A 246 -16.79 -4.86 -13.05
CA MET A 246 -17.34 -5.77 -14.07
C MET A 246 -16.66 -5.58 -15.41
N ARG A 247 -16.47 -4.34 -15.84
CA ARG A 247 -15.75 -4.02 -17.08
C ARG A 247 -14.31 -4.50 -17.05
N LEU A 248 -13.61 -4.29 -15.92
CA LEU A 248 -12.23 -4.78 -15.72
C LEU A 248 -12.16 -6.31 -15.86
N ILE A 249 -13.05 -7.05 -15.18
CA ILE A 249 -13.13 -8.51 -15.24
C ILE A 249 -13.40 -8.98 -16.66
N THR A 250 -14.34 -8.34 -17.36
CA THR A 250 -14.69 -8.69 -18.76
C THR A 250 -13.49 -8.51 -19.69
N VAL A 251 -12.78 -7.37 -19.59
CA VAL A 251 -11.58 -7.11 -20.41
C VAL A 251 -10.48 -8.13 -20.10
N PHE A 252 -10.31 -8.46 -18.82
CA PHE A 252 -9.29 -9.42 -18.39
C PHE A 252 -9.62 -10.84 -18.90
N ASN A 253 -10.86 -11.28 -18.75
CA ASN A 253 -11.30 -12.58 -19.27
C ASN A 253 -11.18 -12.65 -20.80
N ALA A 254 -11.49 -11.58 -21.53
CA ALA A 254 -11.28 -11.50 -22.98
C ALA A 254 -9.79 -11.57 -23.37
N MET A 255 -8.89 -11.03 -22.55
CA MET A 255 -7.44 -11.17 -22.72
C MET A 255 -7.00 -12.63 -22.49
N LEU A 256 -7.50 -13.29 -21.45
CA LEU A 256 -7.25 -14.70 -21.18
C LEU A 256 -7.74 -15.59 -22.34
N ASP A 257 -8.92 -15.32 -22.90
CA ASP A 257 -9.44 -16.04 -24.08
C ASP A 257 -8.52 -15.94 -25.30
N ARG A 258 -7.96 -14.75 -25.53
CA ARG A 258 -7.00 -14.55 -26.64
C ARG A 258 -5.70 -15.28 -26.38
N LEU A 259 -5.20 -15.24 -25.14
CA LEU A 259 -3.96 -15.92 -24.76
C LEU A 259 -4.10 -17.43 -24.88
N GLU A 260 -5.22 -17.99 -24.39
CA GLU A 260 -5.55 -19.41 -24.49
C GLU A 260 -5.64 -19.86 -25.96
N LYS A 261 -6.36 -19.12 -26.81
CA LYS A 261 -6.44 -19.40 -28.26
C LYS A 261 -5.08 -19.36 -28.92
N SER A 262 -4.26 -18.34 -28.63
CA SER A 262 -2.92 -18.22 -29.21
C SER A 262 -2.01 -19.35 -28.77
N PHE A 263 -2.09 -19.75 -27.49
CA PHE A 263 -1.33 -20.87 -26.94
C PHE A 263 -1.74 -22.21 -27.60
N HIS A 264 -3.03 -22.47 -27.73
CA HIS A 264 -3.54 -23.66 -28.41
C HIS A 264 -3.17 -23.67 -29.91
N GLN A 265 -3.17 -22.51 -30.57
CA GLN A 265 -2.78 -22.40 -31.97
C GLN A 265 -1.29 -22.69 -32.16
N ALA A 266 -0.41 -22.15 -31.28
CA ALA A 266 1.01 -22.43 -31.32
C ALA A 266 1.32 -23.92 -31.08
N ASN A 267 0.62 -24.55 -30.14
CA ASN A 267 0.77 -25.98 -29.86
C ASN A 267 0.29 -26.84 -31.03
N ARG A 268 -0.85 -26.49 -31.63
CA ARG A 268 -1.34 -27.19 -32.83
C ARG A 268 -0.36 -27.08 -33.97
N PHE A 269 0.13 -25.86 -34.25
CA PHE A 269 1.13 -25.66 -35.30
C PHE A 269 2.40 -26.51 -35.11
N SER A 270 2.88 -26.60 -33.85
CA SER A 270 4.04 -27.44 -33.53
C SER A 270 3.77 -28.92 -33.77
N ALA A 271 2.57 -29.41 -33.42
CA ALA A 271 2.18 -30.79 -33.66
C ALA A 271 2.02 -31.11 -35.17
N ASP A 272 1.33 -30.23 -35.90
CA ASP A 272 1.13 -30.39 -37.34
C ASP A 272 2.47 -30.36 -38.11
N ALA A 273 3.35 -29.39 -37.77
CA ALA A 273 4.68 -29.32 -38.36
C ALA A 273 5.52 -30.59 -38.10
N ALA A 274 5.40 -31.14 -36.87
CA ALA A 274 6.09 -32.38 -36.56
C ALA A 274 5.56 -33.57 -37.39
N HIS A 275 4.24 -33.65 -37.59
CA HIS A 275 3.67 -34.70 -38.46
C HIS A 275 4.07 -34.56 -39.93
N GLU A 276 4.04 -33.34 -40.47
CA GLU A 276 4.40 -33.07 -41.86
C GLU A 276 5.89 -33.27 -42.15
N LEU A 277 6.75 -33.11 -41.14
CA LEU A 277 8.20 -33.40 -41.27
C LEU A 277 8.52 -34.89 -41.19
N ARG A 278 7.69 -35.73 -40.55
CA ARG A 278 7.95 -37.17 -40.40
C ARG A 278 8.02 -37.87 -41.75
N THR A 279 7.07 -37.59 -42.63
CA THR A 279 6.97 -38.25 -43.95
C THR A 279 8.22 -38.01 -44.83
N PRO A 280 8.66 -36.77 -45.11
CA PRO A 280 9.85 -36.53 -45.91
C PRO A 280 11.13 -37.11 -45.30
N LEU A 281 11.30 -37.05 -43.94
CA LEU A 281 12.44 -37.66 -43.29
C LEU A 281 12.45 -39.19 -43.46
N THR A 282 11.28 -39.85 -43.41
CA THR A 282 11.19 -41.29 -43.65
C THR A 282 11.55 -41.66 -45.07
N ILE A 283 11.10 -40.87 -46.07
CA ILE A 283 11.45 -41.08 -47.49
C ILE A 283 12.96 -40.92 -47.68
N LEU A 284 13.55 -39.82 -47.15
CA LEU A 284 15.01 -39.59 -47.23
C LEU A 284 15.81 -40.70 -46.57
N GLN A 285 15.34 -41.24 -45.44
CA GLN A 285 16.01 -42.36 -44.79
C GLN A 285 15.99 -43.61 -45.68
N MET A 286 14.81 -43.95 -46.26
CA MET A 286 14.69 -45.10 -47.17
C MET A 286 15.58 -44.97 -48.40
N ASP A 287 15.65 -43.78 -49.02
CA ASP A 287 16.50 -43.52 -50.19
C ASP A 287 17.97 -43.68 -49.84
N LEU A 288 18.42 -43.22 -48.67
CA LEU A 288 19.77 -43.37 -48.20
C LEU A 288 20.13 -44.81 -47.81
N GLU A 289 19.19 -45.55 -47.22
CA GLU A 289 19.36 -46.99 -46.93
C GLU A 289 19.51 -47.80 -48.22
N MET A 290 18.72 -47.49 -49.28
CA MET A 290 18.89 -48.09 -50.60
C MET A 290 20.24 -47.74 -51.21
N ALA A 291 20.68 -46.47 -51.13
CA ALA A 291 21.97 -46.06 -51.62
C ALA A 291 23.15 -46.70 -50.84
N LEU A 292 22.97 -46.88 -49.53
CA LEU A 292 23.94 -47.57 -48.67
C LEU A 292 24.11 -49.05 -49.06
N HIS A 293 23.02 -49.73 -49.39
CA HIS A 293 23.04 -51.11 -49.84
C HIS A 293 23.64 -51.26 -51.23
N ALA A 294 23.54 -50.24 -52.10
CA ALA A 294 24.11 -50.22 -53.42
C ALA A 294 25.61 -49.79 -53.46
N ALA A 295 26.12 -49.21 -52.39
CA ALA A 295 27.49 -48.69 -52.31
C ALA A 295 28.52 -49.81 -52.09
N GLU A 296 29.69 -49.66 -52.72
CA GLU A 296 30.81 -50.60 -52.50
C GLU A 296 31.31 -50.54 -51.04
N PRO A 297 31.57 -51.69 -50.40
CA PRO A 297 32.12 -51.73 -49.05
C PRO A 297 33.41 -50.91 -48.90
N GLY A 298 33.46 -50.02 -47.94
CA GLY A 298 34.58 -49.13 -47.64
C GLY A 298 34.67 -47.88 -48.51
N SER A 299 33.74 -47.68 -49.49
CA SER A 299 33.70 -46.53 -50.37
C SER A 299 33.36 -45.21 -49.60
N GLU A 300 33.71 -44.08 -50.18
CA GLU A 300 33.40 -42.79 -49.68
C GLU A 300 31.84 -42.56 -49.66
N THR A 301 31.15 -43.10 -50.67
CA THR A 301 29.67 -43.10 -50.73
C THR A 301 29.04 -43.82 -49.56
N GLN A 302 29.56 -45.01 -49.21
CA GLN A 302 29.08 -45.75 -48.04
C GLN A 302 29.24 -44.94 -46.77
N ARG A 303 30.37 -44.32 -46.52
CA ARG A 303 30.64 -43.47 -45.36
C ARG A 303 29.72 -42.22 -45.33
N LEU A 304 29.43 -41.65 -46.49
CA LEU A 304 28.54 -40.52 -46.63
C LEU A 304 27.11 -40.92 -46.27
N CYS A 305 26.60 -42.05 -46.83
CA CYS A 305 25.26 -42.55 -46.52
C CYS A 305 25.09 -42.82 -45.04
N VAL A 306 26.05 -43.46 -44.38
CA VAL A 306 26.02 -43.73 -42.94
C VAL A 306 25.88 -42.42 -42.16
N ARG A 307 26.73 -41.42 -42.43
CA ARG A 307 26.65 -40.11 -41.76
C ARG A 307 25.30 -39.40 -41.98
N LEU A 308 24.76 -39.46 -43.19
CA LEU A 308 23.47 -38.84 -43.50
C LEU A 308 22.29 -39.54 -42.79
N ILE A 309 22.33 -40.89 -42.72
CA ILE A 309 21.32 -41.67 -41.97
C ILE A 309 21.40 -41.35 -40.47
N GLU A 310 22.60 -41.21 -39.92
CA GLU A 310 22.75 -40.78 -38.51
C GLU A 310 22.16 -39.37 -38.26
N GLU A 311 22.39 -38.42 -39.19
CA GLU A 311 21.85 -37.07 -39.04
C GLU A 311 20.33 -37.01 -39.20
N ILE A 312 19.73 -37.79 -40.13
CA ILE A 312 18.26 -37.95 -40.26
C ILE A 312 17.66 -38.55 -38.98
N SER A 313 18.31 -39.61 -38.44
CA SER A 313 17.87 -40.23 -37.18
C SER A 313 17.89 -39.24 -36.04
N ARG A 314 18.89 -38.38 -35.98
CA ARG A 314 19.01 -37.30 -35.01
C ARG A 314 17.89 -36.26 -35.18
N LEU A 315 17.61 -35.82 -36.42
CA LEU A 315 16.51 -34.87 -36.69
C LEU A 315 15.16 -35.45 -36.29
N ARG A 316 14.90 -36.72 -36.56
CA ARG A 316 13.71 -37.45 -36.15
C ARG A 316 13.56 -37.50 -34.65
N ALA A 317 14.60 -37.79 -33.91
CA ALA A 317 14.59 -37.79 -32.44
C ALA A 317 14.33 -36.42 -31.86
N ILE A 318 14.82 -35.33 -32.47
CA ILE A 318 14.49 -33.94 -32.08
C ILE A 318 13.01 -33.65 -32.31
N GLN A 319 12.49 -34.01 -33.47
CA GLN A 319 11.11 -33.82 -33.84
C GLN A 319 10.14 -34.55 -32.86
N GLU A 320 10.42 -35.82 -32.51
CA GLU A 320 9.64 -36.59 -31.56
C GLU A 320 9.65 -35.96 -30.17
N LYS A 321 10.81 -35.49 -29.68
CA LYS A 321 10.94 -34.78 -28.42
C LYS A 321 10.17 -33.46 -28.41
N LEU A 322 10.16 -32.69 -29.51
CA LEU A 322 9.37 -31.45 -29.65
C LEU A 322 7.88 -31.71 -29.65
N LEU A 323 7.44 -32.79 -30.32
CA LEU A 323 6.02 -33.19 -30.32
C LEU A 323 5.54 -33.54 -28.91
N LEU A 324 6.32 -34.37 -28.18
CA LEU A 324 5.99 -34.73 -26.79
C LEU A 324 5.95 -33.51 -25.88
N LEU A 325 6.89 -32.58 -26.01
CA LEU A 325 6.90 -31.32 -25.26
C LEU A 325 5.68 -30.46 -25.57
N SER A 326 5.30 -30.36 -26.85
CA SER A 326 4.09 -29.60 -27.27
C SER A 326 2.82 -30.21 -26.66
N GLN A 327 2.71 -31.55 -26.62
CA GLN A 327 1.57 -32.27 -26.01
C GLN A 327 1.55 -32.10 -24.48
N ALA A 328 2.73 -32.14 -23.85
CA ALA A 328 2.84 -31.94 -22.40
C ALA A 328 2.44 -30.53 -21.98
N ASP A 329 2.84 -29.50 -22.77
CA ASP A 329 2.44 -28.11 -22.55
C ASP A 329 0.92 -27.89 -22.65
N ALA A 330 0.31 -28.58 -23.59
CA ALA A 330 -1.13 -28.56 -23.78
C ALA A 330 -1.89 -29.35 -22.69
N GLY A 331 -1.20 -30.02 -21.77
CA GLY A 331 -1.81 -30.93 -20.81
C GLY A 331 -2.45 -32.17 -21.46
N LYS A 332 -2.05 -32.48 -22.70
CA LYS A 332 -2.64 -33.54 -23.53
C LYS A 332 -1.65 -34.69 -23.82
N LEU A 333 -0.64 -34.86 -22.98
CA LEU A 333 0.25 -36.00 -23.10
C LEU A 333 -0.57 -37.30 -22.94
N PRO A 334 -0.62 -38.18 -23.96
CA PRO A 334 -1.42 -39.38 -23.88
C PRO A 334 -0.71 -40.38 -22.95
N LEU A 335 -1.10 -40.37 -21.67
CA LEU A 335 -0.56 -41.28 -20.69
C LEU A 335 -1.30 -42.61 -20.74
N GLN A 336 -0.57 -43.73 -20.72
CA GLN A 336 -1.07 -45.08 -20.54
C GLN A 336 -0.46 -45.71 -19.27
N PRO A 337 -0.84 -45.23 -18.07
CA PRO A 337 -0.22 -45.67 -16.84
C PRO A 337 -0.57 -47.10 -16.56
N THR A 338 0.45 -47.92 -16.34
CA THR A 338 0.35 -49.29 -15.88
C THR A 338 1.20 -49.45 -14.63
N ARG A 339 1.02 -50.55 -13.91
CA ARG A 339 1.88 -50.88 -12.76
C ARG A 339 3.24 -51.35 -13.27
N VAL A 340 4.26 -50.52 -13.10
CA VAL A 340 5.64 -50.79 -13.55
C VAL A 340 6.50 -51.19 -12.35
N ASP A 341 7.36 -52.19 -12.52
CA ASP A 341 8.44 -52.51 -11.59
C ASP A 341 9.59 -51.50 -11.77
N TRP A 342 9.64 -50.51 -10.89
CA TRP A 342 10.64 -49.46 -10.90
C TRP A 342 12.02 -50.01 -10.57
N SER A 343 12.12 -51.00 -9.70
CA SER A 343 13.39 -51.62 -9.36
C SER A 343 14.03 -52.25 -10.59
N LYS A 344 13.24 -52.93 -11.40
CA LYS A 344 13.67 -53.54 -12.66
C LYS A 344 14.05 -52.48 -13.69
N ALA A 345 13.17 -51.48 -13.92
CA ALA A 345 13.39 -50.42 -14.90
C ALA A 345 14.66 -49.59 -14.63
N VAL A 346 14.93 -49.25 -13.37
CA VAL A 346 16.13 -48.48 -12.99
C VAL A 346 17.38 -49.37 -13.12
N ARG A 347 17.34 -50.67 -12.83
CA ARG A 347 18.45 -51.58 -13.06
C ARG A 347 18.77 -51.72 -14.56
N GLU A 348 17.77 -51.89 -15.41
CA GLU A 348 17.91 -51.95 -16.85
C GLU A 348 18.63 -50.69 -17.37
N ALA A 349 18.21 -49.48 -16.90
CA ALA A 349 18.88 -48.22 -17.26
C ALA A 349 20.33 -48.13 -16.74
N ALA A 350 20.63 -48.70 -15.58
CA ALA A 350 22.01 -48.77 -15.06
C ALA A 350 22.87 -49.75 -15.84
N ASP A 351 22.32 -50.90 -16.30
CA ASP A 351 23.02 -51.89 -17.16
C ASP A 351 23.30 -51.30 -18.55
N ASP A 352 22.34 -50.56 -19.12
CA ASP A 352 22.54 -49.83 -20.36
C ASP A 352 23.65 -48.79 -20.21
N ALA A 353 23.63 -48.02 -19.10
CA ALA A 353 24.71 -47.09 -18.82
C ALA A 353 26.08 -47.74 -18.70
N ARG A 354 26.18 -48.93 -18.10
CA ARG A 354 27.40 -49.72 -17.98
C ARG A 354 27.90 -50.19 -19.33
N SER A 355 26.99 -50.57 -20.23
CA SER A 355 27.29 -51.00 -21.59
C SER A 355 27.77 -49.83 -22.46
N LEU A 356 27.15 -48.64 -22.34
CA LEU A 356 27.48 -47.45 -23.10
C LEU A 356 28.76 -46.78 -22.62
N ALA A 357 29.12 -46.92 -21.36
CA ALA A 357 30.31 -46.23 -20.80
C ALA A 357 31.14 -47.21 -19.91
N PRO A 358 31.83 -48.19 -20.48
CA PRO A 358 32.57 -49.20 -19.73
C PRO A 358 33.74 -48.62 -18.89
N ASN A 359 34.17 -47.39 -19.16
CA ASN A 359 35.20 -46.69 -18.40
C ASN A 359 34.69 -45.97 -17.13
N LEU A 360 33.36 -45.91 -16.94
CA LEU A 360 32.74 -45.31 -15.75
C LEU A 360 32.39 -46.36 -14.73
N ARG A 361 32.42 -46.00 -13.45
CA ARG A 361 31.93 -46.87 -12.38
C ARG A 361 30.43 -46.61 -12.19
N ILE A 362 29.59 -47.61 -12.50
CA ILE A 362 28.15 -47.55 -12.28
C ILE A 362 27.85 -48.20 -10.93
N LEU A 363 27.31 -47.43 -10.01
CA LEU A 363 26.93 -47.84 -8.68
C LEU A 363 25.38 -47.88 -8.55
N GLU A 364 24.87 -48.87 -7.86
CA GLU A 364 23.41 -49.07 -7.73
C GLU A 364 23.05 -49.29 -6.28
N LYS A 365 22.02 -48.55 -5.84
CA LYS A 365 21.33 -48.73 -4.55
C LYS A 365 19.84 -48.83 -4.85
N ILE A 366 19.41 -49.96 -5.32
CA ILE A 366 18.07 -50.19 -5.84
C ILE A 366 17.42 -51.33 -5.02
N PRO A 367 16.55 -51.06 -4.05
CA PRO A 367 15.77 -52.06 -3.35
C PRO A 367 14.89 -52.85 -4.33
N ASP A 368 14.59 -54.12 -4.00
CA ASP A 368 13.73 -54.97 -4.82
C ASP A 368 12.24 -54.68 -4.60
N GLY A 369 11.43 -54.93 -5.63
CA GLY A 369 9.99 -54.97 -5.53
C GLY A 369 9.27 -53.61 -5.42
N ILE A 370 9.94 -52.49 -5.72
CA ILE A 370 9.31 -51.17 -5.77
C ILE A 370 8.49 -51.06 -7.04
N THR A 371 7.18 -50.89 -6.90
CA THR A 371 6.26 -50.72 -8.03
C THR A 371 5.45 -49.44 -7.89
N ALA A 372 5.20 -48.73 -9.02
CA ALA A 372 4.31 -47.58 -9.07
C ALA A 372 3.61 -47.48 -10.44
N LEU A 373 2.55 -46.66 -10.52
CA LEU A 373 1.85 -46.37 -11.77
C LEU A 373 2.71 -45.47 -12.63
N ALA A 374 3.04 -45.90 -13.82
CA ALA A 374 3.78 -45.09 -14.82
C ALA A 374 3.41 -45.54 -16.23
N ASP A 375 3.54 -44.66 -17.21
CA ASP A 375 3.62 -45.05 -18.60
C ASP A 375 5.02 -45.63 -18.84
N PRO A 376 5.13 -46.94 -19.23
CA PRO A 376 6.44 -47.58 -19.29
C PRO A 376 7.37 -46.95 -20.38
N ILE A 377 6.80 -46.50 -21.50
CA ILE A 377 7.58 -45.89 -22.59
C ILE A 377 8.13 -44.53 -22.15
N LEU A 378 7.27 -43.73 -21.49
CA LEU A 378 7.69 -42.40 -21.04
C LEU A 378 8.61 -42.46 -19.82
N LEU A 379 8.46 -43.46 -18.95
CA LEU A 379 9.39 -43.70 -17.85
C LEU A 379 10.80 -44.10 -18.41
N ASP A 380 10.83 -45.03 -19.35
CA ASP A 380 12.08 -45.42 -20.00
C ASP A 380 12.76 -44.19 -20.66
N GLN A 381 12.00 -43.34 -21.34
CA GLN A 381 12.50 -42.09 -21.91
C GLN A 381 13.15 -41.16 -20.85
N ILE A 382 12.58 -41.07 -19.65
CA ILE A 382 13.18 -40.32 -18.53
C ILE A 382 14.50 -40.97 -18.11
N LEU A 383 14.48 -42.29 -17.85
CA LEU A 383 15.63 -43.03 -17.36
C LEU A 383 16.80 -42.95 -18.33
N GLN A 384 16.56 -43.14 -19.64
CA GLN A 384 17.56 -43.00 -20.69
C GLN A 384 18.11 -41.57 -20.76
N ASN A 385 17.28 -40.54 -20.67
CA ASN A 385 17.73 -39.14 -20.64
C ASN A 385 18.64 -38.85 -19.43
N LEU A 386 18.27 -39.36 -18.24
CA LEU A 386 19.06 -39.18 -17.01
C LEU A 386 20.39 -39.92 -17.10
N ALA A 387 20.38 -41.18 -17.55
CA ALA A 387 21.57 -42.00 -17.74
C ALA A 387 22.54 -41.37 -18.76
N THR A 388 22.03 -40.99 -19.94
CA THR A 388 22.81 -40.35 -20.98
C THR A 388 23.44 -39.06 -20.51
N ASN A 389 22.69 -38.21 -19.80
CA ASN A 389 23.22 -36.99 -19.20
C ASN A 389 24.32 -37.28 -18.17
N ALA A 390 24.13 -38.25 -17.29
CA ALA A 390 25.11 -38.63 -16.27
C ALA A 390 26.41 -39.14 -16.89
N ILE A 391 26.33 -39.85 -18.02
CA ILE A 391 27.50 -40.29 -18.79
C ILE A 391 28.19 -39.11 -19.51
N GLN A 392 27.42 -38.31 -20.22
CA GLN A 392 27.91 -37.24 -21.08
C GLN A 392 28.62 -36.11 -20.31
N TYR A 393 28.14 -35.79 -19.11
CA TYR A 393 28.72 -34.73 -18.26
C TYR A 393 29.62 -35.28 -17.15
N ASN A 394 30.08 -36.52 -17.28
CA ASN A 394 31.00 -37.15 -16.35
C ASN A 394 32.45 -36.70 -16.55
N THR A 395 33.30 -36.96 -15.56
CA THR A 395 34.75 -36.90 -15.72
C THR A 395 35.29 -38.24 -16.23
N PRO A 396 36.44 -38.25 -16.94
CA PRO A 396 37.09 -39.53 -17.30
C PRO A 396 37.30 -40.40 -16.06
N SER A 397 36.90 -41.66 -16.12
CA SER A 397 36.98 -42.64 -15.01
C SER A 397 36.16 -42.26 -13.75
N GLY A 398 35.14 -41.41 -13.90
CA GLY A 398 34.25 -41.04 -12.86
C GLY A 398 33.21 -42.11 -12.46
N SER A 399 32.19 -41.72 -11.74
CA SER A 399 31.09 -42.63 -11.37
C SER A 399 29.72 -42.06 -11.72
N VAL A 400 28.76 -42.95 -11.91
CA VAL A 400 27.32 -42.64 -11.95
C VAL A 400 26.64 -43.50 -10.89
N ASP A 401 25.88 -42.88 -10.02
CA ASP A 401 25.13 -43.57 -8.96
C ASP A 401 23.63 -43.49 -9.25
N PHE A 402 22.95 -44.64 -9.22
CA PHE A 402 21.52 -44.78 -9.26
C PHE A 402 21.02 -45.18 -7.87
N GLU A 403 20.27 -44.35 -7.19
CA GLU A 403 19.69 -44.59 -5.87
C GLU A 403 18.17 -44.44 -5.93
N LEU A 404 17.47 -45.54 -5.71
CA LEU A 404 16.00 -45.55 -5.64
C LEU A 404 15.54 -45.65 -4.18
N LEU A 405 14.75 -44.69 -3.75
CA LEU A 405 14.26 -44.58 -2.37
C LEU A 405 12.73 -44.61 -2.36
N GLN A 406 12.15 -45.43 -1.54
CA GLN A 406 10.72 -45.39 -1.25
C GLN A 406 10.48 -44.54 -0.02
N LYS A 407 9.72 -43.48 -0.19
CA LYS A 407 9.24 -42.58 0.87
C LYS A 407 7.77 -42.92 1.19
N PRO A 408 7.22 -42.46 2.31
CA PRO A 408 5.83 -42.74 2.67
C PRO A 408 4.78 -42.28 1.63
N ASP A 409 5.03 -41.19 0.95
CA ASP A 409 4.10 -40.53 0.03
C ASP A 409 4.56 -40.51 -1.43
N HIS A 410 5.83 -40.80 -1.71
CA HIS A 410 6.39 -40.76 -3.06
C HIS A 410 7.62 -41.69 -3.22
N LEU A 411 7.97 -42.00 -4.46
CA LEU A 411 9.25 -42.56 -4.84
C LEU A 411 10.24 -41.43 -5.19
N GLU A 412 11.50 -41.67 -4.87
CA GLU A 412 12.58 -40.74 -5.18
C GLU A 412 13.72 -41.48 -5.88
N LEU A 413 13.94 -41.21 -7.15
CA LEU A 413 15.10 -41.66 -7.89
C LEU A 413 16.15 -40.57 -7.95
N ARG A 414 17.33 -40.85 -7.42
CA ARG A 414 18.49 -39.99 -7.50
C ARG A 414 19.46 -40.55 -8.52
N VAL A 415 19.81 -39.74 -9.52
CA VAL A 415 20.87 -40.06 -10.45
C VAL A 415 21.97 -39.03 -10.25
N SER A 416 23.12 -39.47 -9.77
CA SER A 416 24.24 -38.60 -9.51
C SER A 416 25.45 -38.97 -10.38
N ASN A 417 26.20 -37.97 -10.82
CA ASN A 417 27.45 -38.20 -11.56
C ASN A 417 28.55 -37.28 -11.03
N THR A 418 29.80 -37.79 -11.13
CA THR A 418 30.99 -36.95 -10.98
C THR A 418 31.13 -36.03 -12.21
N GLY A 419 31.55 -34.78 -11.98
CA GLY A 419 31.66 -33.83 -13.08
C GLY A 419 32.06 -32.43 -12.60
N PRO A 420 32.18 -31.46 -13.50
CA PRO A 420 32.57 -30.10 -13.14
C PRO A 420 31.51 -29.34 -12.30
N GLY A 421 30.37 -29.99 -12.11
CA GLY A 421 29.20 -29.36 -11.45
C GLY A 421 28.46 -28.39 -12.36
N ILE A 422 27.41 -27.79 -11.84
CA ILE A 422 26.59 -26.79 -12.57
C ILE A 422 26.80 -25.44 -11.91
N PRO A 423 27.28 -24.41 -12.65
CA PRO A 423 27.44 -23.04 -12.14
C PRO A 423 26.10 -22.50 -11.61
N GLU A 424 26.15 -21.72 -10.55
CA GLU A 424 24.93 -21.17 -9.89
C GLU A 424 24.01 -20.42 -10.86
N GLU A 425 24.64 -19.64 -11.77
CA GLU A 425 23.96 -18.86 -12.79
C GLU A 425 23.20 -19.72 -13.82
N GLN A 426 23.55 -20.99 -13.97
CA GLN A 426 22.95 -21.92 -14.94
C GLN A 426 21.88 -22.82 -14.30
N LYS A 427 21.85 -22.98 -12.98
CA LYS A 427 20.93 -23.90 -12.28
C LYS A 427 19.47 -23.61 -12.63
N HIS A 428 19.07 -22.34 -12.65
CA HIS A 428 17.71 -21.92 -12.98
C HIS A 428 17.32 -22.14 -14.44
N ARG A 429 18.31 -22.36 -15.34
CA ARG A 429 18.11 -22.59 -16.76
C ARG A 429 18.22 -24.06 -17.18
N LEU A 430 18.62 -24.93 -16.25
CA LEU A 430 18.90 -26.34 -16.52
C LEU A 430 17.74 -27.08 -17.22
N PHE A 431 16.51 -26.76 -16.83
CA PHE A 431 15.31 -27.37 -17.39
C PHE A 431 14.65 -26.53 -18.51
N GLN A 432 15.32 -25.46 -18.98
CA GLN A 432 14.85 -24.70 -20.14
C GLN A 432 15.17 -25.47 -21.45
N ARG A 433 14.29 -25.38 -22.42
CA ARG A 433 14.42 -25.99 -23.73
C ARG A 433 15.64 -25.43 -24.46
N PHE A 434 16.35 -26.28 -25.18
CA PHE A 434 17.57 -25.93 -25.93
C PHE A 434 18.70 -25.35 -25.08
N HIS A 435 18.56 -25.38 -23.76
CA HIS A 435 19.62 -24.90 -22.87
C HIS A 435 20.75 -25.94 -22.80
N ARG A 436 22.00 -25.48 -22.94
CA ARG A 436 23.23 -26.26 -22.82
C ARG A 436 24.27 -25.47 -22.04
N GLY A 437 24.96 -26.13 -21.14
CA GLY A 437 25.85 -25.46 -20.19
C GLY A 437 27.13 -24.91 -20.79
N ASP A 438 27.67 -25.52 -21.84
CA ASP A 438 28.96 -25.11 -22.45
C ASP A 438 28.86 -25.08 -23.97
N PRO A 439 29.00 -23.89 -24.61
CA PRO A 439 29.01 -23.74 -26.05
C PRO A 439 30.23 -24.42 -26.74
N SER A 440 31.35 -24.59 -26.04
CA SER A 440 32.60 -25.10 -26.63
C SER A 440 32.56 -26.60 -26.92
N ARG A 441 31.71 -27.35 -26.21
CA ARG A 441 31.53 -28.81 -26.40
C ARG A 441 30.47 -29.19 -27.45
N HIS A 442 30.07 -28.23 -28.30
CA HIS A 442 28.95 -28.41 -29.25
C HIS A 442 29.17 -29.54 -30.29
N ARG A 443 30.41 -29.86 -30.67
CA ARG A 443 30.68 -30.82 -31.72
C ARG A 443 30.87 -32.26 -31.24
N GLU A 444 31.29 -32.47 -30.00
CA GLU A 444 31.63 -33.82 -29.49
C GLU A 444 30.48 -34.52 -28.75
N THR A 445 29.54 -33.78 -28.16
CA THR A 445 28.57 -34.35 -27.24
C THR A 445 27.13 -34.46 -27.77
N GLY A 446 26.84 -34.15 -29.02
CA GLY A 446 25.56 -34.46 -29.72
C GLY A 446 24.19 -34.11 -29.09
N GLY A 447 24.12 -33.58 -27.87
CA GLY A 447 22.89 -33.37 -27.16
C GLY A 447 22.06 -32.18 -27.68
N THR A 448 20.72 -32.32 -27.70
CA THR A 448 19.76 -31.32 -28.23
C THR A 448 19.33 -30.26 -27.22
N GLY A 449 19.64 -30.43 -25.94
CA GLY A 449 19.15 -29.56 -24.84
C GLY A 449 17.64 -29.71 -24.54
N LEU A 450 17.01 -30.79 -25.04
CA LEU A 450 15.59 -31.07 -24.82
C LEU A 450 15.35 -32.17 -23.79
N GLY A 451 16.36 -32.99 -23.45
CA GLY A 451 16.21 -34.19 -22.62
C GLY A 451 15.66 -33.85 -21.22
N LEU A 452 16.33 -32.99 -20.46
CA LEU A 452 15.91 -32.65 -19.09
C LEU A 452 14.59 -31.92 -19.04
N SER A 453 14.31 -31.01 -19.99
CA SER A 453 13.02 -30.34 -20.08
C SER A 453 11.88 -31.32 -20.34
N LEU A 454 12.09 -32.29 -21.26
CA LEU A 454 11.13 -33.33 -21.56
C LEU A 454 10.92 -34.26 -20.36
N SER A 455 12.01 -34.73 -19.72
CA SER A 455 11.91 -35.59 -18.53
C SER A 455 11.13 -34.94 -17.40
N ARG A 456 11.32 -33.63 -17.20
CA ARG A 456 10.57 -32.87 -16.18
C ARG A 456 9.09 -32.78 -16.53
N GLU A 457 8.74 -32.51 -17.79
CA GLU A 457 7.34 -32.40 -18.22
C GLU A 457 6.63 -33.78 -18.19
N ILE A 458 7.31 -34.86 -18.51
CA ILE A 458 6.79 -36.23 -18.35
C ILE A 458 6.55 -36.52 -16.87
N ALA A 459 7.52 -36.22 -15.99
CA ALA A 459 7.36 -36.41 -14.54
C ALA A 459 6.16 -35.65 -14.00
N ARG A 460 5.99 -34.39 -14.39
CA ARG A 460 4.86 -33.53 -14.00
C ARG A 460 3.52 -34.04 -14.52
N ALA A 461 3.48 -34.59 -15.71
CA ALA A 461 2.28 -35.18 -16.26
C ALA A 461 1.81 -36.41 -15.44
N HIS A 462 2.74 -37.11 -14.76
CA HIS A 462 2.45 -38.21 -13.84
C HIS A 462 2.27 -37.75 -12.38
N GLY A 463 2.27 -36.42 -12.09
CA GLY A 463 2.11 -35.90 -10.73
C GLY A 463 3.39 -35.83 -9.90
N GLY A 464 4.55 -36.09 -10.52
CA GLY A 464 5.89 -35.94 -9.92
C GLY A 464 6.60 -34.65 -10.33
N ASP A 465 7.90 -34.55 -10.11
CA ASP A 465 8.77 -33.48 -10.65
C ASP A 465 10.22 -33.99 -10.79
N LEU A 466 11.00 -33.30 -11.64
CA LEU A 466 12.43 -33.49 -11.77
C LEU A 466 13.15 -32.23 -11.33
N SER A 467 14.06 -32.36 -10.37
CA SER A 467 14.78 -31.24 -9.76
C SER A 467 16.28 -31.50 -9.64
N LEU A 468 17.03 -30.41 -9.42
CA LEU A 468 18.45 -30.47 -9.10
C LEU A 468 18.60 -30.36 -7.57
N ALA A 469 19.22 -31.38 -6.95
CA ALA A 469 19.52 -31.31 -5.52
C ALA A 469 20.66 -30.34 -5.22
N PRO A 470 20.83 -29.88 -3.97
CA PRO A 470 22.05 -29.22 -3.54
C PRO A 470 23.26 -30.12 -3.80
N ASN A 471 24.17 -29.71 -4.68
CA ASN A 471 25.28 -30.54 -5.13
C ASN A 471 26.55 -30.20 -4.35
N PRO A 472 27.28 -31.20 -3.83
CA PRO A 472 28.64 -30.98 -3.39
C PRO A 472 29.56 -30.62 -4.61
N PRO A 473 30.66 -29.90 -4.39
CA PRO A 473 31.60 -29.61 -5.48
C PRO A 473 32.06 -30.90 -6.18
N GLY A 474 32.04 -30.87 -7.50
CA GLY A 474 32.46 -32.04 -8.29
C GLY A 474 31.40 -33.11 -8.49
N GLN A 475 30.16 -32.88 -8.17
CA GLN A 475 29.03 -33.78 -8.42
C GLN A 475 27.83 -33.03 -8.96
N THR A 476 26.98 -33.73 -9.72
CA THR A 476 25.64 -33.29 -10.12
C THR A 476 24.64 -34.35 -9.69
N ILE A 477 23.57 -33.96 -8.98
CA ILE A 477 22.54 -34.85 -8.48
C ILE A 477 21.19 -34.39 -9.00
N LEU A 478 20.61 -35.20 -9.89
CA LEU A 478 19.22 -35.02 -10.36
C LEU A 478 18.30 -35.92 -9.55
N VAL A 479 17.17 -35.35 -9.11
CA VAL A 479 16.18 -36.03 -8.27
C VAL A 479 14.87 -36.06 -9.01
N LEU A 480 14.39 -37.22 -9.32
CA LEU A 480 13.06 -37.50 -9.85
C LEU A 480 12.17 -37.93 -8.70
N THR A 481 11.13 -37.15 -8.39
CA THR A 481 10.07 -37.50 -7.48
C THR A 481 8.86 -38.05 -8.24
N TRP A 482 8.22 -39.09 -7.70
CA TRP A 482 7.11 -39.75 -8.37
C TRP A 482 6.07 -40.22 -7.35
N PRO A 483 4.75 -40.07 -7.60
CA PRO A 483 3.71 -40.53 -6.67
C PRO A 483 3.82 -42.03 -6.39
N SER A 484 3.73 -42.46 -5.14
CA SER A 484 3.79 -43.86 -4.74
C SER A 484 2.63 -44.74 -5.25
N GLY A 485 1.56 -44.09 -5.75
CA GLY A 485 0.43 -44.80 -6.38
C GLY A 485 -0.46 -45.58 -5.42
N GLU A 486 -0.28 -45.46 -4.11
CA GLU A 486 -1.23 -45.89 -3.09
C GLU A 486 -2.16 -44.72 -2.72
N THR A 487 -3.07 -44.37 -3.62
CA THR A 487 -4.31 -43.72 -3.22
C THR A 487 -5.42 -44.74 -3.47
N GLY A 488 -5.96 -45.23 -2.33
CA GLY A 488 -7.02 -46.21 -2.23
C GLY A 488 -8.32 -45.85 -2.95
#